data_3d753d549f2cde30a19c9efa8a4d4846
#
_entry.id   3d753d549f2cde30a19c9efa8a4d4846
#
_cell.length_a   1.000
_cell.length_b   1.000
_cell.length_c   1.000
_cell.angle_alpha   90.00
_cell.angle_beta   90.00
_cell.angle_gamma   90.00
#
_symmetry.space_group_name_H-M   'P 1'
#
loop_
_entity.id
_entity.type
_entity.pdbx_description
1 polymer ?
#
loop_
_entity_poly.entity_id
_entity_poly.type
_entity_poly.pdbx_seq_one_letter_code
_entity_poly.pdbx_strand_id
1 'polypeptide(L)'
;MSLKIKSASDCQFDQISLGEVMLRLDPGEGRIRTTRQFKAWEGGGEYNTSRGLRKCFNLRTAVCTAFVDNEVGHLVEDLIMQGGVCTDFIKWRDD
;
A
#
# COMPACT_ATOMS: atom_id res chain seq x y z
N MET A 1 9.18 15.25 -30.80
CA MET A 1 8.10 14.34 -30.35
C MET A 1 7.55 14.87 -29.05
N SER A 2 6.28 15.14 -28.98
CA SER A 2 5.64 15.63 -27.77
C SER A 2 4.88 14.47 -27.08
N LEU A 3 5.05 14.37 -25.77
CA LEU A 3 4.26 13.44 -24.97
C LEU A 3 2.89 14.03 -24.75
N LYS A 4 1.86 13.23 -25.04
CA LYS A 4 0.49 13.61 -24.70
C LYS A 4 0.17 13.04 -23.34
N ILE A 5 0.14 13.90 -22.33
CA ILE A 5 -0.19 13.52 -20.96
C ILE A 5 -1.52 14.16 -20.63
N LYS A 6 -2.44 13.34 -20.09
CA LYS A 6 -3.73 13.85 -19.65
C LYS A 6 -3.54 14.83 -18.50
N SER A 7 -4.38 15.87 -18.45
CA SER A 7 -4.37 16.77 -17.31
C SER A 7 -4.85 16.05 -16.05
N ALA A 8 -4.44 16.53 -14.89
CA ALA A 8 -4.83 15.93 -13.61
C ALA A 8 -6.36 15.89 -13.44
N SER A 9 -7.07 16.89 -13.99
CA SER A 9 -8.53 16.94 -13.90
C SER A 9 -9.23 15.85 -14.71
N ASP A 10 -8.54 15.27 -15.70
CA ASP A 10 -9.09 14.19 -16.55
C ASP A 10 -8.74 12.81 -16.03
N CYS A 11 -8.00 12.73 -14.91
CA CYS A 11 -7.54 11.47 -14.34
C CYS A 11 -8.17 11.24 -12.97
N GLN A 12 -8.54 9.99 -12.69
CA GLN A 12 -9.04 9.61 -11.37
C GLN A 12 -7.91 9.58 -10.34
N PHE A 13 -6.72 9.17 -10.76
CA PHE A 13 -5.55 9.08 -9.90
C PHE A 13 -4.36 9.80 -10.53
N ASP A 14 -3.51 10.34 -9.67
CA ASP A 14 -2.25 10.95 -10.08
C ASP A 14 -1.15 9.92 -10.26
N GLN A 15 -1.24 8.81 -9.49
CA GLN A 15 -0.25 7.74 -9.54
C GLN A 15 -0.88 6.43 -9.06
N ILE A 16 -0.53 5.33 -9.74
CA ILE A 16 -0.92 3.97 -9.33
C ILE A 16 0.35 3.13 -9.27
N SER A 17 0.54 2.42 -8.15
CA SER A 17 1.63 1.46 -8.02
C SER A 17 1.14 0.06 -8.35
N LEU A 18 1.89 -0.66 -9.17
CA LEU A 18 1.66 -2.08 -9.44
C LEU A 18 2.79 -2.86 -8.78
N GLY A 19 2.46 -3.67 -7.80
CA GLY A 19 3.49 -4.43 -7.12
C GLY A 19 2.99 -5.13 -5.88
N GLU A 20 3.92 -5.64 -5.10
CA GLU A 20 3.66 -6.39 -3.89
C GLU A 20 3.62 -5.44 -2.69
N VAL A 21 2.61 -5.63 -1.85
CA VAL A 21 2.56 -4.96 -0.54
C VAL A 21 2.75 -6.03 0.52
N MET A 22 3.71 -5.80 1.40
CA MET A 22 4.13 -6.78 2.40
C MET A 22 3.66 -6.37 3.78
N LEU A 23 3.37 -7.38 4.60
CA LEU A 23 3.20 -7.18 6.03
C LEU A 23 4.56 -7.28 6.71
N ARG A 24 4.92 -6.24 7.46
CA ARG A 24 6.16 -6.22 8.23
C ARG A 24 5.83 -6.30 9.72
N LEU A 25 6.44 -7.26 10.41
CA LEU A 25 6.31 -7.41 11.86
C LEU A 25 7.58 -6.89 12.53
N ASP A 26 7.41 -5.87 13.35
CA ASP A 26 8.51 -5.18 14.01
C ASP A 26 8.52 -5.54 15.50
N PRO A 27 9.58 -6.20 16.01
CA PRO A 27 9.66 -6.56 17.43
C PRO A 27 9.99 -5.38 18.34
N GLY A 28 10.21 -4.18 17.78
CA GLY A 28 10.66 -3.03 18.57
C GLY A 28 12.10 -3.21 19.03
N GLU A 29 12.35 -3.00 20.32
CA GLU A 29 13.69 -3.18 20.89
C GLU A 29 14.01 -4.64 21.18
N GLY A 30 13.02 -5.53 21.12
CA GLY A 30 13.21 -6.95 21.37
C GLY A 30 13.80 -7.67 20.17
N ARG A 31 14.17 -8.94 20.41
CA ARG A 31 14.63 -9.81 19.33
C ARG A 31 13.46 -10.58 18.74
N ILE A 32 13.48 -10.80 17.43
CA ILE A 32 12.40 -11.50 16.72
C ILE A 32 12.09 -12.84 17.39
N ARG A 33 13.13 -13.59 17.75
CA ARG A 33 12.97 -14.95 18.27
C ARG A 33 12.32 -15.00 19.66
N THR A 34 12.57 -13.99 20.48
CA THR A 34 12.15 -14.01 21.89
C THR A 34 10.97 -13.10 22.20
N THR A 35 10.67 -12.15 21.32
CA THR A 35 9.54 -11.26 21.56
C THR A 35 8.21 -11.99 21.42
N ARG A 36 7.23 -11.55 22.16
CA ARG A 36 5.83 -12.02 22.04
C ARG A 36 4.91 -10.92 21.53
N GLN A 37 5.47 -9.77 21.20
CA GLN A 37 4.72 -8.63 20.69
C GLN A 37 5.41 -8.07 19.46
N PHE A 38 4.64 -7.81 18.42
CA PHE A 38 5.14 -7.21 17.19
C PHE A 38 4.23 -6.05 16.81
N LYS A 39 4.82 -4.98 16.34
CA LYS A 39 4.08 -3.90 15.71
C LYS A 39 3.97 -4.21 14.23
N ALA A 40 2.75 -4.15 13.70
CA ALA A 40 2.48 -4.49 12.31
C ALA A 40 2.49 -3.23 11.44
N TRP A 41 3.20 -3.29 10.32
CA TRP A 41 3.27 -2.23 9.33
C TRP A 41 3.11 -2.82 7.94
N GLU A 42 2.55 -2.01 7.05
CA GLU A 42 2.59 -2.33 5.64
C GLU A 42 3.89 -1.80 5.02
N GLY A 43 4.35 -2.41 3.92
CA GLY A 43 5.56 -1.97 3.25
C GLY A 43 5.68 -2.55 1.85
N GLY A 44 6.67 -2.05 1.13
CA GLY A 44 6.97 -2.43 -0.24
C GLY A 44 7.38 -1.20 -1.03
N GLY A 45 8.36 -1.35 -1.94
CA GLY A 45 8.93 -0.20 -2.66
C GLY A 45 7.89 0.59 -3.44
N GLU A 46 7.08 -0.09 -4.24
CA GLU A 46 6.06 0.54 -5.07
C GLU A 46 4.98 1.20 -4.21
N TYR A 47 4.50 0.48 -3.20
CA TYR A 47 3.50 1.02 -2.28
C TYR A 47 4.05 2.22 -1.50
N ASN A 48 5.30 2.16 -1.04
CA ASN A 48 5.89 3.26 -0.28
C ASN A 48 5.90 4.55 -1.10
N THR A 49 6.10 4.45 -2.41
CA THR A 49 6.03 5.60 -3.32
C THR A 49 4.62 6.20 -3.33
N SER A 50 3.59 5.37 -3.47
CA SER A 50 2.19 5.83 -3.44
C SER A 50 1.84 6.49 -2.12
N ARG A 51 2.24 5.88 -1.00
CA ARG A 51 1.99 6.42 0.32
C ARG A 51 2.69 7.76 0.53
N GLY A 52 3.96 7.86 0.10
CA GLY A 52 4.73 9.09 0.21
C GLY A 52 4.13 10.22 -0.61
N LEU A 53 3.71 9.95 -1.84
CA LEU A 53 3.06 10.94 -2.69
C LEU A 53 1.75 11.44 -2.06
N ARG A 54 0.97 10.54 -1.46
CA ARG A 54 -0.26 10.91 -0.79
C ARG A 54 0.02 11.73 0.47
N LYS A 55 0.94 11.28 1.32
CA LYS A 55 1.21 11.92 2.61
C LYS A 55 1.93 13.27 2.48
N CYS A 56 2.89 13.36 1.55
CA CYS A 56 3.73 14.56 1.43
C CYS A 56 3.14 15.58 0.46
N PHE A 57 2.44 15.14 -0.58
CA PHE A 57 1.97 16.03 -1.65
C PHE A 57 0.46 15.99 -1.83
N ASN A 58 -0.25 15.21 -1.03
CA ASN A 58 -1.72 15.08 -1.10
C ASN A 58 -2.21 14.66 -2.49
N LEU A 59 -1.43 13.87 -3.20
CA LEU A 59 -1.82 13.35 -4.50
C LEU A 59 -2.79 12.18 -4.33
N ARG A 60 -3.60 11.94 -5.36
CA ARG A 60 -4.53 10.82 -5.38
C ARG A 60 -3.77 9.59 -5.86
N THR A 61 -3.55 8.63 -4.96
CA THR A 61 -2.75 7.45 -5.27
C THR A 61 -3.52 6.18 -5.00
N ALA A 62 -3.16 5.12 -5.72
CA ALA A 62 -3.75 3.79 -5.57
C ALA A 62 -2.68 2.72 -5.69
N VAL A 63 -2.98 1.53 -5.18
CA VAL A 63 -2.14 0.36 -5.35
C VAL A 63 -2.92 -0.72 -6.09
N CYS A 64 -2.25 -1.38 -7.02
CA CYS A 64 -2.78 -2.53 -7.74
C CYS A 64 -1.97 -3.75 -7.33
N THR A 65 -2.59 -4.68 -6.59
CA THR A 65 -1.93 -5.84 -6.02
C THR A 65 -2.94 -6.96 -5.80
N ALA A 66 -2.50 -8.08 -5.24
CA ALA A 66 -3.37 -9.20 -4.92
C ALA A 66 -3.11 -9.65 -3.48
N PHE A 67 -4.17 -9.95 -2.76
CA PHE A 67 -4.12 -10.48 -1.40
C PHE A 67 -5.02 -11.71 -1.27
N VAL A 68 -4.71 -12.55 -0.30
CA VAL A 68 -5.62 -13.62 0.10
C VAL A 68 -6.73 -13.01 0.97
N ASP A 69 -7.96 -13.43 0.72
CA ASP A 69 -9.13 -12.95 1.47
C ASP A 69 -9.16 -13.63 2.84
N ASN A 70 -8.38 -13.11 3.76
CA ASN A 70 -8.31 -13.58 5.14
C ASN A 70 -8.00 -12.40 6.07
N GLU A 71 -7.95 -12.68 7.37
CA GLU A 71 -7.73 -11.62 8.37
C GLU A 71 -6.42 -10.86 8.17
N VAL A 72 -5.35 -11.56 7.74
CA VAL A 72 -4.05 -10.90 7.50
C VAL A 72 -4.14 -9.98 6.28
N GLY A 73 -4.77 -10.45 5.21
CA GLY A 73 -4.98 -9.62 4.02
C GLY A 73 -5.77 -8.35 4.33
N HIS A 74 -6.82 -8.48 5.12
CA HIS A 74 -7.64 -7.33 5.52
C HIS A 74 -6.90 -6.40 6.50
N LEU A 75 -6.01 -6.93 7.33
CA LEU A 75 -5.14 -6.09 8.16
C LEU A 75 -4.26 -5.20 7.28
N VAL A 76 -3.63 -5.77 6.26
CA VAL A 76 -2.78 -4.99 5.35
C VAL A 76 -3.61 -3.96 4.59
N GLU A 77 -4.80 -4.33 4.14
CA GLU A 77 -5.72 -3.38 3.49
C GLU A 77 -6.01 -2.18 4.39
N ASP A 78 -6.34 -2.43 5.66
CA ASP A 78 -6.63 -1.36 6.61
C ASP A 78 -5.44 -0.43 6.79
N LEU A 79 -4.23 -0.99 6.85
CA LEU A 79 -3.01 -0.18 6.97
C LEU A 79 -2.78 0.67 5.72
N ILE A 80 -3.04 0.14 4.54
CA ILE A 80 -2.95 0.89 3.28
C ILE A 80 -3.95 2.05 3.29
N MET A 81 -5.18 1.80 3.74
CA MET A 81 -6.21 2.84 3.82
C MET A 81 -5.82 3.94 4.80
N GLN A 82 -5.20 3.58 5.93
CA GLN A 82 -4.68 4.57 6.89
C GLN A 82 -3.59 5.43 6.26
N GLY A 83 -2.84 4.88 5.31
CA GLY A 83 -1.85 5.63 4.56
C GLY A 83 -2.44 6.56 3.51
N GLY A 84 -3.75 6.48 3.28
CA GLY A 84 -4.45 7.33 2.32
C GLY A 84 -4.39 6.85 0.88
N VAL A 85 -3.92 5.63 0.64
CA VAL A 85 -3.82 5.05 -0.70
C VAL A 85 -5.10 4.26 -1.00
N CYS A 86 -5.64 4.43 -2.20
CA CYS A 86 -6.88 3.74 -2.59
C CYS A 86 -6.64 2.24 -2.76
N THR A 87 -7.57 1.45 -2.24
CA THR A 87 -7.49 -0.02 -2.23
C THR A 87 -8.46 -0.69 -3.20
N ASP A 88 -9.10 0.07 -4.09
CA ASP A 88 -10.13 -0.46 -4.99
C ASP A 88 -9.58 -1.47 -6.01
N PHE A 89 -8.27 -1.46 -6.26
CA PHE A 89 -7.63 -2.32 -7.26
C PHE A 89 -6.93 -3.52 -6.65
N ILE A 90 -7.24 -3.87 -5.41
CA ILE A 90 -6.74 -5.09 -4.80
C ILE A 90 -7.55 -6.27 -5.32
N LYS A 91 -6.86 -7.26 -5.90
CA LYS A 91 -7.50 -8.50 -6.31
C LYS A 91 -7.48 -9.47 -5.13
N TRP A 92 -8.66 -9.84 -4.67
CA TRP A 92 -8.81 -10.78 -3.55
C TRP A 92 -8.85 -12.21 -4.07
N ARG A 93 -8.10 -13.08 -3.43
CA ARG A 93 -7.99 -14.50 -3.80
C ARG A 93 -8.40 -15.37 -2.61
N ASP A 94 -8.87 -16.57 -2.92
CA ASP A 94 -9.32 -17.52 -1.90
C ASP A 94 -8.20 -18.43 -1.38
N ASP A 95 -7.05 -18.45 -2.04
CA ASP A 95 -5.95 -19.36 -1.71
C ASP A 95 -4.75 -18.68 -1.06
#